data_82b3a1ec54ee004603ceb864be30b836
#
_entry.id   82b3a1ec54ee004603ceb864be30b836
#
_cell.length_a   1.000
_cell.length_b   1.000
_cell.length_c   1.000
_cell.angle_alpha   90.00
_cell.angle_beta   90.00
_cell.angle_gamma   90.00
#
_symmetry.space_group_name_H-M   'P 1'
#
loop_
_entity.id
_entity.type
_entity.pdbx_description
1 polymer ?
#
loop_
_entity_poly.entity_id
_entity_poly.type
_entity_poly.pdbx_seq_one_letter_code
_entity_poly.pdbx_strand_id
1 'polypeptide(L)'
;MVPTANGYSPRPGVFHDALDAIHELHCAGMPGWDFLEMEPILDSSDMAVDEWNKIGSVIAENYARYDGFVVMHGTDTMAYTASALSFMLENLAKPVVLTGSQIPLCELRSDGLDNLVTSMLIAAEGRAHEVCLYFGGRLLRGNRAIKQSADGMIAFASPNCPPLAEAGIAIRYADTLLRPCPADPFRLQPLKNVPIGVIKVFPGIQFELFEQIMTESLRGIVLETFGAGNIPSAHGNLLPIVERAVRSGTVVTVCSQCPQGTVSLGTYATSHALKRAGAVSGHDLTTEAAVAKLYYLFSKGLCRDGIKSTMECAICGELS
;
A
#
# COMPACT_ATOMS: atom_id res chain seq x y z
N MET A 1 -9.02 11.85 -15.09
CA MET A 1 -8.45 13.21 -15.06
C MET A 1 -8.72 13.90 -16.40
N VAL A 2 -9.24 15.09 -16.39
CA VAL A 2 -9.49 15.93 -17.58
C VAL A 2 -8.82 17.28 -17.39
N PRO A 3 -8.34 17.94 -18.45
CA PRO A 3 -7.75 19.27 -18.35
C PRO A 3 -8.81 20.30 -17.99
N THR A 4 -8.47 21.18 -17.06
CA THR A 4 -9.28 22.33 -16.63
C THR A 4 -8.44 23.60 -16.63
N ALA A 5 -9.04 24.76 -16.41
CA ALA A 5 -8.31 26.03 -16.31
C ALA A 5 -7.27 26.03 -15.16
N ASN A 6 -7.46 25.19 -14.14
CA ASN A 6 -6.60 25.11 -12.95
C ASN A 6 -5.74 23.83 -12.91
N GLY A 7 -5.57 23.13 -14.03
CA GLY A 7 -4.84 21.85 -14.10
C GLY A 7 -5.78 20.67 -14.33
N TYR A 8 -5.29 19.46 -14.15
CA TYR A 8 -6.10 18.25 -14.29
C TYR A 8 -6.98 18.04 -13.06
N SER A 9 -8.24 17.64 -13.29
CA SER A 9 -9.13 17.23 -12.19
C SER A 9 -9.98 16.01 -12.58
N PRO A 10 -10.41 15.19 -11.62
CA PRO A 10 -11.34 14.10 -11.88
C PRO A 10 -12.71 14.68 -12.28
N ARG A 11 -13.40 14.03 -13.23
CA ARG A 11 -14.74 14.40 -13.69
C ARG A 11 -15.61 13.16 -13.86
N PRO A 12 -16.81 13.12 -13.23
CA PRO A 12 -17.74 11.99 -13.34
C PRO A 12 -18.16 11.71 -14.79
N GLY A 13 -18.32 10.41 -15.12
CA GLY A 13 -18.81 9.93 -16.41
C GLY A 13 -17.78 9.92 -17.54
N VAL A 14 -16.79 10.79 -17.50
CA VAL A 14 -15.80 10.90 -18.60
C VAL A 14 -14.98 9.64 -18.80
N PHE A 15 -14.68 8.92 -17.70
CA PHE A 15 -13.90 7.70 -17.80
C PHE A 15 -14.70 6.55 -18.41
N HIS A 16 -15.99 6.45 -18.09
CA HIS A 16 -16.91 5.49 -18.69
C HIS A 16 -16.98 5.68 -20.24
N ASP A 17 -17.24 6.90 -20.66
CA ASP A 17 -17.31 7.23 -22.11
C ASP A 17 -15.97 6.91 -22.82
N ALA A 18 -14.84 7.12 -22.12
CA ALA A 18 -13.54 6.80 -22.67
C ALA A 18 -13.30 5.28 -22.80
N LEU A 19 -13.77 4.47 -21.83
CA LEU A 19 -13.66 3.01 -21.90
C LEU A 19 -14.45 2.43 -23.08
N ASP A 20 -15.66 2.91 -23.31
CA ASP A 20 -16.51 2.47 -24.44
C ASP A 20 -15.89 2.78 -25.80
N ALA A 21 -15.08 3.83 -25.89
CA ALA A 21 -14.37 4.23 -27.10
C ALA A 21 -13.08 3.44 -27.36
N ILE A 22 -12.57 2.69 -26.37
CA ILE A 22 -11.32 1.94 -26.50
C ILE A 22 -11.56 0.64 -27.26
N HIS A 23 -11.08 0.58 -28.51
CA HIS A 23 -11.25 -0.59 -29.37
C HIS A 23 -10.69 -1.89 -28.76
N GLU A 24 -9.53 -1.82 -28.12
CA GLU A 24 -8.83 -2.95 -27.52
C GLU A 24 -9.69 -3.69 -26.48
N LEU A 25 -10.54 -2.98 -25.73
CA LEU A 25 -11.42 -3.55 -24.72
C LEU A 25 -12.58 -4.38 -25.30
N HIS A 26 -12.82 -4.26 -26.60
CA HIS A 26 -13.88 -4.98 -27.33
C HIS A 26 -13.30 -6.06 -28.26
N CYS A 27 -11.98 -6.26 -28.27
CA CYS A 27 -11.33 -7.25 -29.11
C CYS A 27 -11.59 -8.68 -28.62
N ALA A 28 -11.58 -9.62 -29.57
CA ALA A 28 -11.61 -11.05 -29.25
C ALA A 28 -10.37 -11.42 -28.40
N GLY A 29 -10.60 -12.06 -27.26
CA GLY A 29 -9.55 -12.42 -26.30
C GLY A 29 -9.53 -11.55 -25.04
N MET A 30 -10.22 -10.41 -25.04
CA MET A 30 -10.46 -9.67 -23.79
C MET A 30 -11.50 -10.41 -22.94
N PRO A 31 -11.33 -10.44 -21.60
CA PRO A 31 -12.36 -10.94 -20.70
C PRO A 31 -13.64 -10.09 -20.80
N GLY A 32 -14.78 -10.67 -20.44
CA GLY A 32 -15.98 -9.88 -20.18
C GLY A 32 -15.78 -9.02 -18.93
N TRP A 33 -16.21 -7.77 -18.99
CA TRP A 33 -16.03 -6.83 -17.90
C TRP A 33 -17.25 -5.95 -17.69
N ASP A 34 -17.42 -5.52 -16.45
CA ASP A 34 -18.36 -4.46 -16.04
C ASP A 34 -17.58 -3.32 -15.41
N PHE A 35 -18.04 -2.10 -15.58
CA PHE A 35 -17.45 -0.90 -15.00
C PHE A 35 -18.34 -0.33 -13.90
N LEU A 36 -17.71 0.04 -12.77
CA LEU A 36 -18.36 0.75 -11.70
C LEU A 36 -17.54 2.00 -11.36
N GLU A 37 -18.14 3.17 -11.51
CA GLU A 37 -17.55 4.43 -11.09
C GLU A 37 -17.91 4.72 -9.64
N MET A 38 -16.91 4.99 -8.81
CA MET A 38 -17.14 5.31 -7.40
C MET A 38 -17.46 6.79 -7.24
N GLU A 39 -18.47 7.10 -6.45
CA GLU A 39 -18.88 8.47 -6.13
C GLU A 39 -18.55 8.85 -4.67
N PRO A 40 -17.99 10.05 -4.43
CA PRO A 40 -17.46 10.99 -5.42
C PRO A 40 -16.18 10.44 -6.07
N ILE A 41 -15.91 10.85 -7.32
CA ILE A 41 -14.58 10.61 -7.91
C ILE A 41 -13.59 11.51 -7.18
N LEU A 42 -12.51 10.90 -6.71
CA LEU A 42 -11.48 11.58 -5.92
C LEU A 42 -10.16 11.71 -6.67
N ASP A 43 -9.43 12.76 -6.38
CA ASP A 43 -7.99 12.75 -6.57
C ASP A 43 -7.37 11.79 -5.57
N SER A 44 -6.35 11.03 -5.98
CA SER A 44 -5.69 10.10 -5.07
C SER A 44 -5.00 10.77 -3.88
N SER A 45 -4.70 12.04 -3.96
CA SER A 45 -4.20 12.83 -2.83
C SER A 45 -5.20 13.00 -1.69
N ASP A 46 -6.50 12.85 -1.98
CA ASP A 46 -7.59 12.97 -1.01
C ASP A 46 -8.04 11.62 -0.42
N MET A 47 -7.32 10.53 -0.75
CA MET A 47 -7.63 9.20 -0.21
C MET A 47 -7.44 9.14 1.30
N ALA A 48 -8.44 8.55 1.97
CA ALA A 48 -8.45 8.30 3.40
C ALA A 48 -8.98 6.88 3.73
N VAL A 49 -9.10 6.57 5.00
CA VAL A 49 -9.56 5.25 5.47
C VAL A 49 -10.97 4.91 4.97
N ASP A 50 -11.84 5.91 4.90
CA ASP A 50 -13.23 5.71 4.45
C ASP A 50 -13.29 5.32 2.97
N GLU A 51 -12.41 5.87 2.14
CA GLU A 51 -12.30 5.52 0.73
C GLU A 51 -11.76 4.10 0.54
N TRP A 52 -10.78 3.68 1.33
CA TRP A 52 -10.33 2.29 1.33
C TRP A 52 -11.46 1.33 1.72
N ASN A 53 -12.26 1.70 2.74
CA ASN A 53 -13.41 0.91 3.15
C ASN A 53 -14.47 0.81 2.04
N LYS A 54 -14.74 1.89 1.30
CA LYS A 54 -15.65 1.87 0.15
C LYS A 54 -15.15 0.93 -0.94
N ILE A 55 -13.87 1.03 -1.34
CA ILE A 55 -13.28 0.13 -2.34
C ILE A 55 -13.40 -1.32 -1.88
N GLY A 56 -13.01 -1.61 -0.64
CA GLY A 56 -13.11 -2.95 -0.07
C GLY A 56 -14.54 -3.49 -0.06
N SER A 57 -15.53 -2.65 0.28
CA SER A 57 -16.95 -3.01 0.30
C SER A 57 -17.46 -3.35 -1.11
N VAL A 58 -17.15 -2.53 -2.10
CA VAL A 58 -17.52 -2.78 -3.51
C VAL A 58 -16.95 -4.12 -4.00
N ILE A 59 -15.69 -4.40 -3.71
CA ILE A 59 -15.07 -5.69 -4.05
C ILE A 59 -15.79 -6.84 -3.34
N ALA A 60 -16.07 -6.71 -2.04
CA ALA A 60 -16.72 -7.77 -1.25
C ALA A 60 -18.15 -8.06 -1.71
N GLU A 61 -18.94 -7.03 -2.00
CA GLU A 61 -20.32 -7.16 -2.51
C GLU A 61 -20.39 -7.86 -3.87
N ASN A 62 -19.35 -7.70 -4.68
CA ASN A 62 -19.26 -8.26 -6.02
C ASN A 62 -18.38 -9.52 -6.09
N TYR A 63 -17.79 -9.96 -4.98
CA TYR A 63 -16.78 -11.01 -4.95
C TYR A 63 -17.25 -12.33 -5.58
N ALA A 64 -18.50 -12.71 -5.39
CA ALA A 64 -19.05 -13.95 -5.94
C ALA A 64 -19.36 -13.87 -7.46
N ARG A 65 -19.45 -12.66 -8.03
CA ARG A 65 -19.90 -12.45 -9.42
C ARG A 65 -18.75 -12.41 -10.43
N TYR A 66 -17.55 -12.01 -10.02
CA TYR A 66 -16.41 -11.77 -10.89
C TYR A 66 -15.23 -12.66 -10.54
N ASP A 67 -14.40 -12.99 -11.53
CA ASP A 67 -13.20 -13.81 -11.38
C ASP A 67 -11.99 -13.01 -10.91
N GLY A 68 -12.00 -11.70 -11.08
CA GLY A 68 -10.96 -10.77 -10.63
C GLY A 68 -11.45 -9.32 -10.65
N PHE A 69 -10.65 -8.42 -10.12
CA PHE A 69 -10.98 -6.99 -10.00
C PHE A 69 -9.82 -6.13 -10.46
N VAL A 70 -10.13 -5.07 -11.18
CA VAL A 70 -9.17 -4.02 -11.53
C VAL A 70 -9.62 -2.71 -10.89
N VAL A 71 -8.75 -2.08 -10.13
CA VAL A 71 -9.01 -0.79 -9.48
C VAL A 71 -8.19 0.29 -10.17
N MET A 72 -8.87 1.13 -10.97
CA MET A 72 -8.25 2.31 -11.57
C MET A 72 -8.06 3.40 -10.52
N HIS A 73 -6.83 3.81 -10.30
CA HIS A 73 -6.44 4.67 -9.18
C HIS A 73 -5.42 5.73 -9.60
N GLY A 74 -5.47 6.91 -9.02
CA GLY A 74 -4.40 7.90 -9.16
C GLY A 74 -3.10 7.41 -8.54
N THR A 75 -1.95 7.77 -9.10
CA THR A 75 -0.67 7.15 -8.76
C THR A 75 -0.10 7.55 -7.40
N ASP A 76 -0.49 8.71 -6.82
CA ASP A 76 0.17 9.28 -5.63
C ASP A 76 0.02 8.41 -4.38
N THR A 77 -1.16 7.85 -4.16
CA THR A 77 -1.43 7.02 -2.97
C THR A 77 -1.79 5.58 -3.33
N MET A 78 -1.57 5.16 -4.58
CA MET A 78 -1.90 3.79 -5.04
C MET A 78 -1.21 2.70 -4.20
N ALA A 79 0.05 2.90 -3.80
CA ALA A 79 0.78 1.95 -2.95
C ALA A 79 0.18 1.84 -1.53
N TYR A 80 -0.34 2.96 -0.97
CA TYR A 80 -1.09 2.94 0.29
C TYR A 80 -2.40 2.16 0.16
N THR A 81 -3.17 2.43 -0.89
CA THR A 81 -4.43 1.73 -1.16
C THR A 81 -4.20 0.24 -1.41
N ALA A 82 -3.17 -0.12 -2.20
CA ALA A 82 -2.80 -1.52 -2.42
C ALA A 82 -2.40 -2.22 -1.12
N SER A 83 -1.66 -1.55 -0.25
CA SER A 83 -1.28 -2.06 1.07
C SER A 83 -2.50 -2.23 1.96
N ALA A 84 -3.40 -1.24 2.04
CA ALA A 84 -4.61 -1.30 2.85
C ALA A 84 -5.52 -2.47 2.42
N LEU A 85 -5.82 -2.57 1.13
CA LEU A 85 -6.63 -3.65 0.58
C LEU A 85 -6.00 -5.02 0.79
N SER A 86 -4.66 -5.15 0.76
CA SER A 86 -3.96 -6.40 1.03
C SER A 86 -4.27 -6.97 2.43
N PHE A 87 -4.45 -6.10 3.43
CA PHE A 87 -4.83 -6.51 4.78
C PHE A 87 -6.34 -6.64 4.96
N MET A 88 -7.13 -5.77 4.30
CA MET A 88 -8.59 -5.74 4.44
C MET A 88 -9.27 -6.95 3.81
N LEU A 89 -8.77 -7.42 2.66
CA LEU A 89 -9.34 -8.52 1.88
C LEU A 89 -8.74 -9.86 2.36
N GLU A 90 -9.18 -10.32 3.53
CA GLU A 90 -8.68 -11.55 4.13
C GLU A 90 -9.09 -12.78 3.29
N ASN A 91 -8.18 -13.72 3.13
CA ASN A 91 -8.38 -14.96 2.37
C ASN A 91 -8.80 -14.70 0.92
N LEU A 92 -8.12 -13.75 0.28
CA LEU A 92 -8.40 -13.36 -1.11
C LEU A 92 -7.97 -14.49 -2.06
N ALA A 93 -8.94 -15.11 -2.75
CA ALA A 93 -8.71 -16.21 -3.70
C ALA A 93 -8.78 -15.77 -5.17
N LYS A 94 -8.87 -14.47 -5.43
CA LYS A 94 -8.98 -13.87 -6.76
C LYS A 94 -8.04 -12.68 -6.86
N PRO A 95 -7.51 -12.33 -8.05
CA PRO A 95 -6.68 -11.14 -8.21
C PRO A 95 -7.48 -9.86 -7.96
N VAL A 96 -6.87 -8.93 -7.22
CA VAL A 96 -7.28 -7.53 -7.17
C VAL A 96 -6.10 -6.70 -7.65
N VAL A 97 -6.18 -6.14 -8.85
CA VAL A 97 -5.07 -5.45 -9.50
C VAL A 97 -5.32 -3.95 -9.49
N LEU A 98 -4.51 -3.20 -8.75
CA LEU A 98 -4.51 -1.74 -8.82
C LEU A 98 -3.65 -1.30 -10.00
N THR A 99 -4.14 -0.32 -10.74
CA THR A 99 -3.40 0.29 -11.86
C THR A 99 -3.84 1.73 -12.09
N GLY A 100 -3.18 2.41 -12.99
CA GLY A 100 -3.45 3.80 -13.36
C GLY A 100 -2.51 4.26 -14.47
N SER A 101 -2.29 5.55 -14.55
CA SER A 101 -1.37 6.12 -15.55
C SER A 101 -0.59 7.31 -15.00
N GLN A 102 0.63 7.49 -15.49
CA GLN A 102 1.41 8.70 -15.28
C GLN A 102 0.91 9.84 -16.19
N ILE A 103 0.53 9.50 -17.40
CA ILE A 103 -0.06 10.45 -18.35
C ILE A 103 -1.55 10.13 -18.46
N PRO A 104 -2.47 11.10 -18.23
CA PRO A 104 -3.90 10.88 -18.36
C PRO A 104 -4.30 10.21 -19.68
N LEU A 105 -5.33 9.35 -19.66
CA LEU A 105 -5.79 8.61 -20.84
C LEU A 105 -6.19 9.51 -22.02
N CYS A 106 -6.60 10.75 -21.74
CA CYS A 106 -6.96 11.72 -22.78
C CYS A 106 -5.75 12.38 -23.47
N GLU A 107 -4.54 12.15 -22.98
CA GLU A 107 -3.33 12.78 -23.49
C GLU A 107 -2.56 11.86 -24.46
N LEU A 108 -1.82 12.50 -25.39
CA LEU A 108 -0.89 11.78 -26.25
C LEU A 108 0.18 11.07 -25.41
N ARG A 109 0.56 9.86 -25.82
CA ARG A 109 1.53 8.99 -25.14
C ARG A 109 1.10 8.49 -23.76
N SER A 110 -0.21 8.45 -23.46
CA SER A 110 -0.70 7.84 -22.23
C SER A 110 -0.24 6.39 -22.11
N ASP A 111 0.25 6.03 -20.93
CA ASP A 111 0.55 4.66 -20.50
C ASP A 111 -0.68 3.92 -19.96
N GLY A 112 -1.81 4.63 -19.85
CA GLY A 112 -3.01 4.12 -19.17
C GLY A 112 -3.69 2.99 -19.91
N LEU A 113 -3.67 2.98 -21.25
CA LEU A 113 -4.30 1.92 -22.04
C LEU A 113 -3.58 0.58 -21.84
N ASP A 114 -2.26 0.56 -22.00
CA ASP A 114 -1.46 -0.65 -21.82
C ASP A 114 -1.57 -1.18 -20.38
N ASN A 115 -1.49 -0.28 -19.39
CA ASN A 115 -1.64 -0.63 -17.99
C ASN A 115 -3.03 -1.22 -17.69
N LEU A 116 -4.11 -0.66 -18.25
CA LEU A 116 -5.48 -1.15 -18.05
C LEU A 116 -5.69 -2.52 -18.69
N VAL A 117 -5.40 -2.63 -20.01
CA VAL A 117 -5.61 -3.88 -20.76
C VAL A 117 -4.84 -5.03 -20.12
N THR A 118 -3.57 -4.83 -19.80
CA THR A 118 -2.75 -5.87 -19.19
C THR A 118 -3.25 -6.23 -17.78
N SER A 119 -3.70 -5.25 -16.99
CA SER A 119 -4.29 -5.52 -15.67
C SER A 119 -5.57 -6.36 -15.76
N MET A 120 -6.42 -6.11 -16.77
CA MET A 120 -7.64 -6.89 -16.99
C MET A 120 -7.31 -8.34 -17.39
N LEU A 121 -6.31 -8.54 -18.26
CA LEU A 121 -5.85 -9.88 -18.61
C LEU A 121 -5.31 -10.63 -17.39
N ILE A 122 -4.46 -9.99 -16.57
CA ILE A 122 -3.93 -10.57 -15.32
C ILE A 122 -5.07 -10.93 -14.35
N ALA A 123 -6.06 -10.04 -14.20
CA ALA A 123 -7.20 -10.29 -13.32
C ALA A 123 -8.04 -11.48 -13.79
N ALA A 124 -8.23 -11.63 -15.10
CA ALA A 124 -8.97 -12.75 -15.70
C ALA A 124 -8.23 -14.08 -15.65
N GLU A 125 -6.89 -14.08 -15.74
CA GLU A 125 -6.09 -15.31 -15.63
C GLU A 125 -6.21 -15.98 -14.24
N GLY A 126 -6.57 -15.23 -13.19
CA GLY A 126 -6.85 -15.77 -11.87
C GLY A 126 -5.65 -16.35 -11.13
N ARG A 127 -4.41 -16.09 -11.57
CA ARG A 127 -3.21 -16.75 -11.02
C ARG A 127 -2.74 -16.16 -9.69
N ALA A 128 -2.97 -14.86 -9.46
CA ALA A 128 -2.55 -14.19 -8.25
C ALA A 128 -3.70 -14.14 -7.21
N HIS A 129 -3.53 -14.82 -6.08
CA HIS A 129 -4.51 -14.83 -4.99
C HIS A 129 -4.17 -13.75 -3.95
N GLU A 130 -3.96 -12.53 -4.43
CA GLU A 130 -3.51 -11.40 -3.62
C GLU A 130 -3.82 -10.06 -4.28
N VAL A 131 -3.73 -8.99 -3.51
CA VAL A 131 -3.78 -7.63 -4.05
C VAL A 131 -2.44 -7.32 -4.71
N CYS A 132 -2.50 -6.91 -5.97
CA CYS A 132 -1.35 -6.58 -6.79
C CYS A 132 -1.41 -5.13 -7.27
N LEU A 133 -0.27 -4.59 -7.64
CA LEU A 133 -0.14 -3.33 -8.34
C LEU A 133 0.55 -3.61 -9.68
N TYR A 134 -0.14 -3.34 -10.79
CA TYR A 134 0.45 -3.45 -12.12
C TYR A 134 0.76 -2.07 -12.68
N PHE A 135 2.01 -1.85 -13.08
CA PHE A 135 2.44 -0.60 -13.67
C PHE A 135 3.74 -0.76 -14.47
N GLY A 136 3.79 -0.15 -15.66
CA GLY A 136 5.02 -0.11 -16.46
C GLY A 136 5.60 -1.49 -16.77
N GLY A 137 4.76 -2.46 -17.13
CA GLY A 137 5.16 -3.82 -17.51
C GLY A 137 5.46 -4.76 -16.34
N ARG A 138 5.17 -4.37 -15.07
CA ARG A 138 5.47 -5.18 -13.90
C ARG A 138 4.26 -5.35 -13.00
N LEU A 139 4.02 -6.59 -12.56
CA LEU A 139 3.06 -6.90 -11.52
C LEU A 139 3.79 -7.00 -10.18
N LEU A 140 3.51 -6.10 -9.28
CA LEU A 140 4.11 -6.04 -7.95
C LEU A 140 3.11 -6.54 -6.90
N ARG A 141 3.60 -7.15 -5.81
CA ARG A 141 2.78 -7.40 -4.63
C ARG A 141 2.35 -6.07 -4.03
N GLY A 142 1.04 -5.88 -3.81
CA GLY A 142 0.48 -4.58 -3.44
C GLY A 142 1.08 -3.97 -2.17
N ASN A 143 1.27 -4.78 -1.13
CA ASN A 143 1.83 -4.35 0.15
C ASN A 143 3.38 -4.36 0.20
N ARG A 144 4.04 -4.51 -0.96
CA ARG A 144 5.50 -4.40 -1.11
C ARG A 144 5.88 -3.24 -2.05
N ALA A 145 4.88 -2.61 -2.67
CA ALA A 145 5.06 -1.56 -3.66
C ALA A 145 5.26 -0.18 -3.01
N ILE A 146 6.09 0.63 -3.65
CA ILE A 146 6.28 2.05 -3.36
C ILE A 146 6.20 2.86 -4.65
N LYS A 147 5.77 4.13 -4.59
CA LYS A 147 5.91 5.07 -5.70
C LYS A 147 7.34 5.63 -5.68
N GLN A 148 8.18 5.17 -6.60
CA GLN A 148 9.59 5.57 -6.65
C GLN A 148 9.86 6.78 -7.55
N SER A 149 8.94 7.10 -8.48
CA SER A 149 9.12 8.22 -9.40
C SER A 149 7.83 9.01 -9.56
N ALA A 150 7.96 10.33 -9.53
CA ALA A 150 6.87 11.26 -9.87
C ALA A 150 6.78 11.55 -11.36
N ASP A 151 7.77 11.16 -12.17
CA ASP A 151 7.94 11.56 -13.57
C ASP A 151 8.11 10.37 -14.52
N GLY A 152 8.80 9.31 -14.10
CA GLY A 152 9.11 8.15 -14.95
C GLY A 152 7.91 7.26 -15.22
N MET A 153 7.86 6.64 -16.40
CA MET A 153 6.81 5.67 -16.77
C MET A 153 6.87 4.38 -15.92
N ILE A 154 8.03 4.03 -15.37
CA ILE A 154 8.17 2.98 -14.35
C ILE A 154 8.06 3.67 -12.99
N ALA A 155 6.84 4.06 -12.61
CA ALA A 155 6.60 4.87 -11.42
C ALA A 155 6.67 4.09 -10.12
N PHE A 156 6.50 2.78 -10.15
CA PHE A 156 6.45 1.92 -8.96
C PHE A 156 7.56 0.87 -8.93
N ALA A 157 7.98 0.51 -7.73
CA ALA A 157 8.92 -0.57 -7.46
C ALA A 157 8.50 -1.34 -6.22
N SER A 158 9.04 -2.56 -6.06
CA SER A 158 9.00 -3.32 -4.82
C SER A 158 10.43 -3.70 -4.42
N PRO A 159 11.13 -2.81 -3.69
CA PRO A 159 12.58 -2.89 -3.52
C PRO A 159 13.11 -4.17 -2.84
N ASN A 160 12.31 -4.74 -1.92
CA ASN A 160 12.65 -5.95 -1.17
C ASN A 160 11.86 -7.20 -1.64
N CYS A 161 11.12 -7.09 -2.75
CA CYS A 161 10.34 -8.21 -3.28
C CYS A 161 10.41 -8.17 -4.81
N PRO A 162 10.85 -9.24 -5.49
CA PRO A 162 10.84 -9.27 -6.94
C PRO A 162 9.40 -9.11 -7.50
N PRO A 163 9.23 -8.65 -8.74
CA PRO A 163 7.94 -8.63 -9.42
C PRO A 163 7.31 -10.02 -9.45
N LEU A 164 5.98 -10.09 -9.24
CA LEU A 164 5.19 -11.32 -9.35
C LEU A 164 5.02 -11.77 -10.81
N ALA A 165 5.02 -10.80 -11.73
CA ALA A 165 5.04 -11.06 -13.17
C ALA A 165 5.67 -9.88 -13.92
N GLU A 166 6.16 -10.18 -15.12
CA GLU A 166 6.63 -9.20 -16.09
C GLU A 166 5.88 -9.38 -17.42
N ALA A 167 5.34 -8.29 -17.93
CA ALA A 167 4.65 -8.25 -19.22
C ALA A 167 5.65 -7.88 -20.33
N GLY A 168 5.79 -8.78 -21.29
CA GLY A 168 6.50 -8.60 -22.54
C GLY A 168 5.59 -9.05 -23.68
N ILE A 169 6.08 -9.85 -24.63
CA ILE A 169 5.24 -10.51 -25.65
C ILE A 169 4.20 -11.43 -24.95
N ALA A 170 4.58 -12.02 -23.85
CA ALA A 170 3.70 -12.79 -22.97
C ALA A 170 3.90 -12.35 -21.53
N ILE A 171 2.87 -12.50 -20.69
CA ILE A 171 2.94 -12.25 -19.26
C ILE A 171 3.64 -13.47 -18.62
N ARG A 172 4.80 -13.22 -18.00
CA ARG A 172 5.61 -14.26 -17.35
C ARG A 172 5.53 -14.12 -15.85
N TYR A 173 4.93 -15.10 -15.19
CA TYR A 173 4.79 -15.13 -13.74
C TYR A 173 5.99 -15.80 -13.06
N ALA A 174 6.35 -15.27 -11.90
CA ALA A 174 7.27 -15.88 -10.96
C ALA A 174 6.48 -16.80 -10.00
N ASP A 175 6.09 -17.97 -10.44
CA ASP A 175 5.16 -18.88 -9.75
C ASP A 175 5.52 -19.18 -8.30
N THR A 176 6.82 -19.24 -7.99
CA THR A 176 7.32 -19.48 -6.63
C THR A 176 7.07 -18.30 -5.68
N LEU A 177 6.76 -17.12 -6.21
CA LEU A 177 6.47 -15.95 -5.42
C LEU A 177 4.97 -15.74 -5.20
N LEU A 178 4.11 -16.33 -6.06
CA LEU A 178 2.67 -16.20 -5.93
C LEU A 178 2.18 -16.86 -4.64
N ARG A 179 1.23 -16.21 -3.98
CA ARG A 179 0.61 -16.79 -2.79
C ARG A 179 -0.32 -17.95 -3.18
N PRO A 180 -0.33 -19.03 -2.40
CA PRO A 180 -1.28 -20.11 -2.64
C PRO A 180 -2.72 -19.64 -2.45
N CYS A 181 -3.66 -20.30 -3.14
CA CYS A 181 -5.07 -20.07 -2.92
C CYS A 181 -5.43 -20.40 -1.46
N PRO A 182 -6.06 -19.47 -0.72
CA PRO A 182 -6.40 -19.71 0.67
C PRO A 182 -7.50 -20.80 0.80
N ALA A 183 -7.44 -21.57 1.89
CA ALA A 183 -8.44 -22.58 2.19
C ALA A 183 -9.69 -22.00 2.89
N ASP A 184 -9.51 -20.92 3.63
CA ASP A 184 -10.58 -20.25 4.35
C ASP A 184 -11.40 -19.33 3.44
N PRO A 185 -12.68 -19.10 3.74
CA PRO A 185 -13.54 -18.24 2.94
C PRO A 185 -13.07 -16.78 3.01
N PHE A 186 -13.26 -16.08 1.88
CA PHE A 186 -13.02 -14.65 1.78
C PHE A 186 -13.78 -13.86 2.86
N ARG A 187 -13.13 -12.85 3.43
CA ARG A 187 -13.74 -11.94 4.40
C ARG A 187 -13.19 -10.53 4.24
N LEU A 188 -14.08 -9.54 4.28
CA LEU A 188 -13.68 -8.14 4.39
C LEU A 188 -13.49 -7.75 5.86
N GLN A 189 -12.35 -7.15 6.18
CA GLN A 189 -12.07 -6.49 7.45
C GLN A 189 -12.03 -4.97 7.24
N PRO A 190 -13.09 -4.22 7.56
CA PRO A 190 -13.06 -2.76 7.48
C PRO A 190 -12.05 -2.16 8.44
N LEU A 191 -11.46 -1.04 8.04
CA LEU A 191 -10.52 -0.28 8.85
C LEU A 191 -11.22 0.79 9.68
N LYS A 192 -10.73 1.00 10.88
CA LYS A 192 -11.14 2.12 11.75
C LYS A 192 -10.17 3.28 11.55
N ASN A 193 -10.70 4.49 11.55
CA ASN A 193 -9.86 5.68 11.54
C ASN A 193 -9.20 5.84 12.91
N VAL A 194 -7.90 5.58 12.98
CA VAL A 194 -7.08 5.64 14.20
C VAL A 194 -5.96 6.64 13.97
N PRO A 195 -5.62 7.49 14.96
CA PRO A 195 -4.52 8.44 14.81
C PRO A 195 -3.18 7.72 14.65
N ILE A 196 -2.64 7.71 13.43
CA ILE A 196 -1.34 7.15 13.07
C ILE A 196 -0.50 8.27 12.47
N GLY A 197 0.78 8.35 12.86
CA GLY A 197 1.73 9.32 12.33
C GLY A 197 2.97 8.64 11.75
N VAL A 198 3.54 9.25 10.71
CA VAL A 198 4.86 8.89 10.17
C VAL A 198 5.83 10.00 10.55
N ILE A 199 6.94 9.64 11.20
CA ILE A 199 7.97 10.58 11.62
C ILE A 199 9.29 10.16 10.97
N LYS A 200 9.78 11.00 10.07
CA LYS A 200 11.06 10.78 9.41
C LYS A 200 12.19 11.46 10.19
N VAL A 201 13.16 10.66 10.64
CA VAL A 201 14.32 11.13 11.35
C VAL A 201 15.31 11.81 10.38
N PHE A 202 15.83 12.97 10.72
CA PHE A 202 16.85 13.67 9.93
C PHE A 202 17.89 14.31 10.86
N PRO A 203 19.10 14.62 10.39
CA PRO A 203 20.13 15.29 11.19
C PRO A 203 19.65 16.66 11.67
N GLY A 204 19.69 16.89 12.99
CA GLY A 204 19.23 18.15 13.60
C GLY A 204 17.73 18.19 13.94
N ILE A 205 16.99 17.11 13.79
CA ILE A 205 15.59 17.03 14.23
C ILE A 205 15.48 17.28 15.73
N GLN A 206 14.56 18.15 16.12
CA GLN A 206 14.24 18.47 17.52
C GLN A 206 13.00 17.67 17.93
N PHE A 207 13.20 16.51 18.54
CA PHE A 207 12.12 15.60 18.88
C PHE A 207 11.15 16.16 19.93
N GLU A 208 11.61 17.11 20.73
CA GLU A 208 10.78 17.81 21.73
C GLU A 208 9.56 18.49 21.08
N LEU A 209 9.69 18.95 19.83
CA LEU A 209 8.57 19.54 19.09
C LEU A 209 7.48 18.54 18.77
N PHE A 210 7.78 17.25 18.74
CA PHE A 210 6.85 16.17 18.43
C PHE A 210 6.34 15.43 19.69
N GLU A 211 6.89 15.74 20.85
CA GLU A 211 6.65 14.99 22.08
C GLU A 211 5.17 14.85 22.43
N GLN A 212 4.43 15.96 22.49
CA GLN A 212 3.03 15.95 22.83
C GLN A 212 2.21 15.14 21.84
N ILE A 213 2.47 15.30 20.53
CA ILE A 213 1.79 14.55 19.47
C ILE A 213 2.05 13.04 19.64
N MET A 214 3.32 12.66 19.85
CA MET A 214 3.71 11.26 19.99
C MET A 214 3.14 10.58 21.23
N THR A 215 3.04 11.30 22.34
CA THR A 215 2.70 10.72 23.65
C THR A 215 1.21 10.81 24.00
N GLU A 216 0.48 11.77 23.45
CA GLU A 216 -0.90 12.05 23.85
C GLU A 216 -1.92 11.83 22.72
N SER A 217 -1.54 12.06 21.46
CA SER A 217 -2.48 12.08 20.35
C SER A 217 -2.43 10.81 19.49
N LEU A 218 -1.23 10.27 19.23
CA LEU A 218 -1.05 9.15 18.32
C LEU A 218 -1.20 7.79 19.03
N ARG A 219 -1.89 6.87 18.35
CA ARG A 219 -2.01 5.48 18.77
C ARG A 219 -0.96 4.59 18.08
N GLY A 220 -0.56 4.94 16.86
CA GLY A 220 0.46 4.28 16.10
C GLY A 220 1.46 5.27 15.54
N ILE A 221 2.74 4.91 15.54
CA ILE A 221 3.82 5.69 14.93
C ILE A 221 4.65 4.78 14.05
N VAL A 222 4.86 5.18 12.80
CA VAL A 222 5.91 4.65 11.94
C VAL A 222 7.09 5.61 12.03
N LEU A 223 8.18 5.14 12.62
CA LEU A 223 9.41 5.92 12.79
C LEU A 223 10.40 5.53 11.69
N GLU A 224 10.59 6.38 10.69
CA GLU A 224 11.58 6.18 9.63
C GLU A 224 12.97 6.60 10.10
N THR A 225 13.81 5.59 10.34
CA THR A 225 15.15 5.75 10.91
C THR A 225 16.24 5.56 9.85
N PHE A 226 17.48 5.82 10.22
CA PHE A 226 18.63 5.61 9.33
C PHE A 226 19.00 4.13 9.20
N GLY A 227 19.25 3.67 7.99
CA GLY A 227 19.76 2.33 7.72
C GLY A 227 18.99 1.23 8.45
N ALA A 228 19.68 0.43 9.23
CA ALA A 228 19.11 -0.74 9.93
C ALA A 228 18.37 -0.39 11.26
N GLY A 229 17.97 0.86 11.48
CA GLY A 229 17.25 1.26 12.70
C GLY A 229 18.03 2.26 13.56
N ASN A 230 18.99 2.98 13.00
CA ASN A 230 19.80 3.94 13.75
C ASN A 230 19.10 5.30 13.90
N ILE A 231 19.35 5.94 15.04
CA ILE A 231 18.81 7.26 15.40
C ILE A 231 19.93 8.15 15.95
N PRO A 232 19.79 9.49 15.92
CA PRO A 232 20.71 10.40 16.62
C PRO A 232 20.70 10.09 18.12
N SER A 233 21.89 9.90 18.72
CA SER A 233 22.04 9.59 20.15
C SER A 233 22.73 10.70 20.95
N ALA A 234 23.57 11.52 20.30
CA ALA A 234 24.44 12.48 21.01
C ALA A 234 23.70 13.72 21.54
N HIS A 235 22.58 14.11 20.93
CA HIS A 235 21.85 15.33 21.28
C HIS A 235 20.32 15.12 21.24
N GLY A 236 19.86 13.87 21.32
CA GLY A 236 18.45 13.58 21.05
C GLY A 236 17.70 13.04 22.25
N ASN A 237 16.58 13.66 22.56
CA ASN A 237 15.62 13.19 23.58
C ASN A 237 14.61 12.17 22.99
N LEU A 238 14.89 11.55 21.82
CA LEU A 238 13.96 10.63 21.17
C LEU A 238 13.65 9.43 22.05
N LEU A 239 14.64 8.80 22.66
CA LEU A 239 14.42 7.59 23.47
C LEU A 239 13.46 7.81 24.63
N PRO A 240 13.65 8.85 25.48
CA PRO A 240 12.68 9.15 26.53
C PRO A 240 11.26 9.45 25.99
N ILE A 241 11.15 10.09 24.82
CA ILE A 241 9.85 10.37 24.19
C ILE A 241 9.21 9.07 23.72
N VAL A 242 9.96 8.17 23.04
CA VAL A 242 9.47 6.85 22.63
C VAL A 242 9.03 6.03 23.84
N GLU A 243 9.81 6.02 24.93
CA GLU A 243 9.43 5.33 26.18
C GLU A 243 8.13 5.87 26.78
N ARG A 244 7.93 7.18 26.77
CA ARG A 244 6.67 7.80 27.23
C ARG A 244 5.51 7.43 26.31
N ALA A 245 5.67 7.55 25.00
CA ALA A 245 4.66 7.18 24.00
C ALA A 245 4.23 5.72 24.18
N VAL A 246 5.19 4.80 24.30
CA VAL A 246 4.90 3.38 24.53
C VAL A 246 4.18 3.17 25.87
N ARG A 247 4.58 3.85 26.94
CA ARG A 247 3.87 3.78 28.22
C ARG A 247 2.43 4.30 28.13
N SER A 248 2.19 5.36 27.36
CA SER A 248 0.84 5.91 27.10
C SER A 248 -0.02 5.02 26.19
N GLY A 249 0.53 3.94 25.64
CA GLY A 249 -0.21 2.96 24.84
C GLY A 249 0.02 3.06 23.32
N THR A 250 0.88 3.96 22.86
CA THR A 250 1.24 4.10 21.45
C THR A 250 2.10 2.92 20.99
N VAL A 251 1.80 2.37 19.83
CA VAL A 251 2.65 1.36 19.14
C VAL A 251 3.64 2.09 18.23
N VAL A 252 4.92 1.93 18.48
CA VAL A 252 6.00 2.55 17.69
C VAL A 252 6.67 1.46 16.85
N THR A 253 6.52 1.56 15.54
CA THR A 253 7.13 0.67 14.55
C THR A 253 8.28 1.38 13.86
N VAL A 254 9.45 0.74 13.83
CA VAL A 254 10.66 1.32 13.23
C VAL A 254 10.83 0.78 11.82
N CYS A 255 10.78 1.66 10.84
CA CYS A 255 11.07 1.38 9.43
C CYS A 255 12.39 2.04 8.99
N SER A 256 12.96 1.56 7.90
CA SER A 256 14.14 2.16 7.30
C SER A 256 13.75 3.29 6.32
N GLN A 257 14.56 4.35 6.26
CA GLN A 257 14.50 5.31 5.16
C GLN A 257 15.12 4.78 3.86
N CYS A 258 15.89 3.69 3.96
CA CYS A 258 16.44 3.04 2.78
C CYS A 258 15.36 2.19 2.12
N PRO A 259 15.16 2.31 0.80
CA PRO A 259 14.16 1.50 0.10
C PRO A 259 14.46 0.00 0.16
N GLN A 260 15.73 -0.38 0.25
CA GLN A 260 16.18 -1.77 0.33
C GLN A 260 16.84 -2.08 1.66
N GLY A 261 16.66 -3.30 2.14
CA GLY A 261 17.22 -3.81 3.37
C GLY A 261 16.18 -3.98 4.46
N THR A 262 16.64 -4.32 5.67
CA THR A 262 15.78 -4.64 6.81
C THR A 262 16.22 -3.88 8.06
N VAL A 263 15.25 -3.50 8.87
CA VAL A 263 15.48 -2.99 10.22
C VAL A 263 15.78 -4.17 11.15
N SER A 264 16.93 -4.13 11.83
CA SER A 264 17.34 -5.12 12.82
C SER A 264 17.56 -4.43 14.17
N LEU A 265 16.50 -4.35 14.98
CA LEU A 265 16.60 -3.75 16.31
C LEU A 265 17.43 -4.64 17.25
N GLY A 266 18.58 -4.12 17.66
CA GLY A 266 19.53 -4.84 18.54
C GLY A 266 20.91 -5.05 17.93
N THR A 267 21.10 -4.78 16.65
CA THR A 267 22.41 -4.89 15.99
C THR A 267 23.38 -3.76 16.43
N TYR A 268 22.84 -2.56 16.60
CA TYR A 268 23.62 -1.38 17.04
C TYR A 268 23.09 -0.89 18.39
N ALA A 269 23.94 -0.21 19.17
CA ALA A 269 23.59 0.31 20.50
C ALA A 269 22.34 1.21 20.46
N THR A 270 22.22 2.07 19.43
CA THR A 270 21.07 2.97 19.25
C THR A 270 19.79 2.22 18.90
N SER A 271 19.84 1.24 18.01
CA SER A 271 18.70 0.41 17.67
C SER A 271 18.29 -0.52 18.81
N HIS A 272 19.26 -1.02 19.61
CA HIS A 272 18.99 -1.78 20.83
C HIS A 272 18.25 -0.92 21.88
N ALA A 273 18.61 0.36 21.98
CA ALA A 273 17.92 1.29 22.87
C ALA A 273 16.45 1.53 22.48
N LEU A 274 16.15 1.64 21.19
CA LEU A 274 14.75 1.70 20.69
C LEU A 274 13.95 0.45 21.06
N LYS A 275 14.54 -0.74 20.91
CA LYS A 275 13.90 -1.99 21.34
C LYS A 275 13.60 -1.99 22.82
N ARG A 276 14.55 -1.56 23.65
CA ARG A 276 14.35 -1.43 25.12
C ARG A 276 13.29 -0.41 25.46
N ALA A 277 13.17 0.69 24.72
CA ALA A 277 12.10 1.67 24.86
C ALA A 277 10.71 1.11 24.48
N GLY A 278 10.66 -0.11 23.90
CA GLY A 278 9.44 -0.81 23.57
C GLY A 278 8.96 -0.61 22.15
N ALA A 279 9.77 -0.04 21.26
CA ALA A 279 9.50 -0.02 19.83
C ALA A 279 9.67 -1.42 19.21
N VAL A 280 8.96 -1.69 18.12
CA VAL A 280 9.03 -2.95 17.35
C VAL A 280 9.64 -2.73 15.98
N SER A 281 10.24 -3.79 15.42
CA SER A 281 10.83 -3.73 14.09
C SER A 281 9.74 -3.79 13.02
N GLY A 282 9.85 -2.94 12.01
CA GLY A 282 9.13 -3.08 10.75
C GLY A 282 9.83 -4.02 9.78
N HIS A 283 11.00 -4.55 10.14
CA HIS A 283 11.82 -5.37 9.25
C HIS A 283 12.03 -4.69 7.89
N ASP A 284 11.54 -5.29 6.83
CA ASP A 284 11.62 -4.76 5.45
C ASP A 284 10.27 -4.25 4.92
N LEU A 285 9.34 -3.90 5.83
CA LEU A 285 8.09 -3.20 5.48
C LEU A 285 8.39 -1.89 4.75
N THR A 286 7.59 -1.61 3.74
CA THR A 286 7.47 -0.25 3.23
C THR A 286 6.71 0.61 4.25
N THR A 287 6.87 1.92 4.19
CA THR A 287 6.12 2.85 5.07
C THR A 287 4.62 2.71 4.83
N GLU A 288 4.21 2.55 3.57
CA GLU A 288 2.82 2.35 3.16
C GLU A 288 2.22 1.09 3.81
N ALA A 289 2.95 -0.02 3.74
CA ALA A 289 2.54 -1.27 4.36
C ALA A 289 2.52 -1.18 5.89
N ALA A 290 3.47 -0.50 6.51
CA ALA A 290 3.51 -0.33 7.96
C ALA A 290 2.31 0.49 8.46
N VAL A 291 1.96 1.58 7.77
CA VAL A 291 0.78 2.41 8.08
C VAL A 291 -0.51 1.58 7.91
N ALA A 292 -0.68 0.89 6.78
CA ALA A 292 -1.85 0.07 6.51
C ALA A 292 -1.99 -1.09 7.51
N LYS A 293 -0.89 -1.75 7.87
CA LYS A 293 -0.86 -2.82 8.88
C LYS A 293 -1.27 -2.33 10.26
N LEU A 294 -0.81 -1.15 10.68
CA LEU A 294 -1.25 -0.55 11.94
C LEU A 294 -2.77 -0.28 11.93
N TYR A 295 -3.33 0.33 10.88
CA TYR A 295 -4.78 0.52 10.74
C TYR A 295 -5.53 -0.82 10.87
N TYR A 296 -5.07 -1.84 10.15
CA TYR A 296 -5.67 -3.17 10.19
C TYR A 296 -5.63 -3.78 11.60
N LEU A 297 -4.49 -3.79 12.26
CA LEU A 297 -4.33 -4.41 13.58
C LEU A 297 -5.13 -3.71 14.67
N PHE A 298 -5.19 -2.37 14.64
CA PHE A 298 -6.08 -1.63 15.53
C PHE A 298 -7.55 -1.93 15.25
N SER A 299 -7.91 -2.18 13.99
CA SER A 299 -9.29 -2.51 13.59
C SER A 299 -9.71 -3.91 14.04
N LYS A 300 -8.76 -4.86 14.14
CA LYS A 300 -8.99 -6.21 14.67
C LYS A 300 -9.31 -6.22 16.17
N GLY A 301 -9.11 -5.12 16.89
CA GLY A 301 -9.35 -5.04 18.33
C GLY A 301 -8.34 -5.82 19.16
N LEU A 302 -7.15 -6.07 18.64
CA LEU A 302 -6.07 -6.72 19.37
C LEU A 302 -5.60 -5.83 20.54
N CYS A 303 -5.15 -6.45 21.62
CA CYS A 303 -4.44 -5.73 22.68
C CYS A 303 -3.09 -5.21 22.12
N ARG A 304 -2.52 -4.22 22.80
CA ARG A 304 -1.28 -3.57 22.38
C ARG A 304 -0.14 -4.57 22.11
N ASP A 305 0.07 -5.53 23.00
CA ASP A 305 1.14 -6.50 22.85
C ASP A 305 0.89 -7.45 21.68
N GLY A 306 -0.38 -7.79 21.41
CA GLY A 306 -0.81 -8.50 20.22
C GLY A 306 -0.52 -7.71 18.94
N ILE A 307 -0.79 -6.40 18.92
CA ILE A 307 -0.43 -5.54 17.78
C ILE A 307 1.09 -5.54 17.58
N LYS A 308 1.87 -5.33 18.64
CA LYS A 308 3.33 -5.29 18.58
C LYS A 308 3.92 -6.59 18.02
N SER A 309 3.49 -7.73 18.55
CA SER A 309 3.98 -9.04 18.08
C SER A 309 3.58 -9.31 16.62
N THR A 310 2.37 -8.91 16.20
CA THR A 310 1.89 -9.13 14.84
C THR A 310 2.53 -8.16 13.85
N MET A 311 2.95 -6.96 14.27
CA MET A 311 3.73 -6.06 13.41
C MET A 311 5.03 -6.70 12.91
N GLU A 312 5.67 -7.54 13.72
CA GLU A 312 6.92 -8.24 13.38
C GLU A 312 6.72 -9.57 12.62
N CYS A 313 5.47 -9.97 12.35
CA CYS A 313 5.14 -11.24 11.65
C CYS A 313 4.48 -10.94 10.30
N ALA A 314 4.78 -11.72 9.27
CA ALA A 314 4.10 -11.63 7.99
C ALA A 314 2.65 -12.14 8.11
N ILE A 315 1.68 -11.38 7.59
CA ILE A 315 0.24 -11.72 7.52
C ILE A 315 -0.13 -12.10 6.09
N CYS A 316 0.22 -11.25 5.13
CA CYS A 316 -0.18 -11.38 3.74
C CYS A 316 0.97 -11.10 2.76
N GLY A 317 2.21 -11.43 3.15
CA GLY A 317 3.39 -11.32 2.30
C GLY A 317 4.04 -9.95 2.29
N GLU A 318 3.71 -9.10 3.24
CA GLU A 318 4.26 -7.75 3.41
C GLU A 318 5.69 -7.74 3.97
N LEU A 319 6.13 -8.85 4.54
CA LEU A 319 7.48 -9.08 5.09
C LEU A 319 8.15 -10.27 4.40
N SER A 320 9.49 -10.25 4.37
CA SER A 320 10.32 -11.37 3.91
C SER A 320 10.61 -12.38 5.01
#